data_68fc424b0bf1805243c5c16ab5824acb
#
_entry.id   68fc424b0bf1805243c5c16ab5824acb
#
_cell.length_a   1.000
_cell.length_b   1.000
_cell.length_c   1.000
_cell.angle_alpha   90.00
_cell.angle_beta   90.00
_cell.angle_gamma   90.00
#
_symmetry.space_group_name_H-M   'P 1'
#
loop_
_entity.id
_entity.type
_entity.pdbx_description
1 polymer ?
#
loop_
_entity_poly.entity_id
_entity_poly.type
_entity_poly.pdbx_seq_one_letter_code
_entity_poly.pdbx_strand_id
1 'polypeptide(L)'
;MMNSRSLKGAMENISALMDKYRDYLVELDAQNGDGDLGISMSVGYRAVSEYLRQTDETDLGKLFMKGALVFNEAAPSSLGTITAFGMMGMAKTLKGKQEGSLSELAEAMATGIAQRDRKSVV
;
A
#
# COMPACT_ATOMS: atom_id res chain seq x y z
N MET A 1 0.61 -17.85 -7.65
CA MET A 1 1.31 -17.28 -6.49
C MET A 1 1.78 -15.85 -6.82
N MET A 2 1.79 -14.98 -5.84
CA MET A 2 2.31 -13.63 -6.03
C MET A 2 3.83 -13.62 -5.94
N ASN A 3 4.47 -12.98 -6.91
CA ASN A 3 5.90 -12.71 -6.89
C ASN A 3 6.10 -11.22 -7.21
N SER A 4 7.34 -10.77 -7.34
CA SER A 4 7.62 -9.36 -7.59
C SER A 4 6.97 -8.86 -8.88
N ARG A 5 6.93 -9.67 -9.93
CA ARG A 5 6.31 -9.31 -11.20
C ARG A 5 4.80 -9.13 -11.04
N SER A 6 4.13 -10.08 -10.38
CA SER A 6 2.70 -9.99 -10.11
C SER A 6 2.37 -8.77 -9.24
N LEU A 7 3.22 -8.49 -8.25
CA LEU A 7 3.04 -7.34 -7.37
C LEU A 7 3.15 -6.03 -8.15
N LYS A 8 4.11 -5.93 -9.06
CA LYS A 8 4.25 -4.74 -9.92
C LYS A 8 2.97 -4.50 -10.72
N GLY A 9 2.45 -5.55 -11.36
CA GLY A 9 1.21 -5.46 -12.13
C GLY A 9 0.02 -5.08 -11.28
N ALA A 10 -0.11 -5.67 -10.09
CA ALA A 10 -1.20 -5.35 -9.17
C ALA A 10 -1.15 -3.90 -8.73
N MET A 11 0.04 -3.39 -8.39
CA MET A 11 0.19 -2.00 -7.94
C MET A 11 -0.07 -1.01 -9.07
N GLU A 12 0.33 -1.34 -10.30
CA GLU A 12 0.00 -0.51 -11.46
C GLU A 12 -1.51 -0.42 -11.67
N ASN A 13 -2.22 -1.55 -11.53
CA ASN A 13 -3.68 -1.58 -11.66
C ASN A 13 -4.36 -0.78 -10.54
N ILE A 14 -3.88 -0.91 -9.31
CA ILE A 14 -4.42 -0.15 -8.18
C ILE A 14 -4.19 1.34 -8.41
N SER A 15 -2.99 1.73 -8.83
CA SER A 15 -2.67 3.12 -9.12
C SER A 15 -3.61 3.69 -10.19
N ALA A 16 -3.83 2.95 -11.26
CA ALA A 16 -4.72 3.38 -12.35
C ALA A 16 -6.16 3.55 -11.85
N LEU A 17 -6.64 2.63 -11.00
CA LEU A 17 -7.99 2.72 -10.45
C LEU A 17 -8.12 3.91 -9.49
N MET A 18 -7.11 4.17 -8.67
CA MET A 18 -7.13 5.32 -7.77
C MET A 18 -7.14 6.63 -8.53
N ASP A 19 -6.39 6.72 -9.62
CA ASP A 19 -6.41 7.90 -10.49
C ASP A 19 -7.79 8.08 -11.15
N LYS A 20 -8.38 6.97 -11.62
CA LYS A 20 -9.67 6.98 -12.29
C LYS A 20 -10.78 7.48 -11.37
N TYR A 21 -10.76 7.04 -10.11
CA TYR A 21 -11.81 7.36 -9.14
C TYR A 21 -11.41 8.46 -8.16
N ARG A 22 -10.30 9.16 -8.42
CA ARG A 22 -9.78 10.17 -7.50
C ARG A 22 -10.82 11.23 -7.12
N ASP A 23 -11.47 11.81 -8.12
CA ASP A 23 -12.43 12.90 -7.89
C ASP A 23 -13.66 12.39 -7.14
N TYR A 24 -14.11 11.17 -7.45
CA TYR A 24 -15.22 10.54 -6.73
C TYR A 24 -14.87 10.33 -5.25
N LEU A 25 -13.64 9.84 -4.98
CA LEU A 25 -13.21 9.62 -3.61
C LEU A 25 -13.03 10.92 -2.84
N VAL A 26 -12.55 11.98 -3.49
CA VAL A 26 -12.45 13.31 -2.87
C VAL A 26 -13.85 13.80 -2.48
N GLU A 27 -14.81 13.69 -3.37
CA GLU A 27 -16.18 14.14 -3.11
C GLU A 27 -16.83 13.34 -2.00
N LEU A 28 -16.64 12.02 -2.00
CA LEU A 28 -17.19 11.12 -1.01
C LEU A 28 -16.64 11.42 0.38
N ASP A 29 -15.33 11.61 0.50
CA ASP A 29 -14.67 11.91 1.77
C ASP A 29 -15.01 13.32 2.27
N ALA A 30 -15.19 14.26 1.38
CA ALA A 30 -15.50 15.65 1.74
C ALA A 30 -16.84 15.79 2.47
N GLN A 31 -17.74 14.81 2.34
CA GLN A 31 -19.02 14.82 3.05
C GLN A 31 -18.86 14.60 4.55
N ASN A 32 -17.81 13.90 4.97
CA ASN A 32 -17.60 13.53 6.37
C ASN A 32 -16.16 13.76 6.84
N GLY A 33 -15.28 14.31 5.99
CA GLY A 33 -13.88 14.50 6.31
C GLY A 33 -13.31 15.72 5.61
N ASP A 34 -11.99 15.73 5.45
CA ASP A 34 -11.27 16.86 4.87
C ASP A 34 -11.02 16.71 3.35
N GLY A 35 -11.51 15.63 2.75
CA GLY A 35 -11.43 15.43 1.31
C GLY A 35 -10.11 14.94 0.77
N ASP A 36 -9.19 14.47 1.62
CA ASP A 36 -7.86 14.06 1.19
C ASP A 36 -7.74 12.59 0.76
N LEU A 37 -8.81 11.79 0.95
CA LEU A 37 -8.79 10.35 0.64
C LEU A 37 -8.36 10.08 -0.81
N GLY A 38 -9.03 10.71 -1.77
CA GLY A 38 -8.74 10.47 -3.18
C GLY A 38 -7.34 10.91 -3.58
N ILE A 39 -6.90 12.05 -3.04
CA ILE A 39 -5.58 12.59 -3.32
C ILE A 39 -4.50 11.67 -2.75
N SER A 40 -4.64 11.26 -1.48
CA SER A 40 -3.68 10.39 -0.81
C SER A 40 -3.56 9.04 -1.52
N MET A 41 -4.69 8.43 -1.89
CA MET A 41 -4.68 7.14 -2.57
C MET A 41 -4.06 7.26 -3.96
N SER A 42 -4.43 8.28 -4.72
CA SER A 42 -3.89 8.49 -6.06
C SER A 42 -2.38 8.72 -6.02
N VAL A 43 -1.92 9.65 -5.20
CA VAL A 43 -0.50 10.01 -5.12
C VAL A 43 0.33 8.88 -4.51
N GLY A 44 -0.17 8.26 -3.44
CA GLY A 44 0.56 7.20 -2.74
C GLY A 44 0.77 5.96 -3.59
N TYR A 45 -0.29 5.45 -4.21
CA TYR A 45 -0.17 4.25 -5.04
C TYR A 45 0.61 4.51 -6.32
N ARG A 46 0.53 5.72 -6.88
CA ARG A 46 1.35 6.07 -8.04
C ARG A 46 2.83 6.01 -7.68
N ALA A 47 3.22 6.55 -6.54
CA ALA A 47 4.61 6.54 -6.09
C ALA A 47 5.11 5.10 -5.87
N VAL A 48 4.28 4.24 -5.27
CA VAL A 48 4.62 2.83 -5.07
C VAL A 48 4.79 2.12 -6.41
N SER A 49 3.88 2.35 -7.35
CA SER A 49 3.95 1.76 -8.68
C SER A 49 5.23 2.17 -9.41
N GLU A 50 5.60 3.44 -9.34
CA GLU A 50 6.83 3.95 -9.96
C GLU A 50 8.07 3.33 -9.33
N TYR A 51 8.10 3.20 -8.01
CA TYR A 51 9.20 2.54 -7.32
C TYR A 51 9.35 1.09 -7.77
N LEU A 52 8.24 0.34 -7.82
CA LEU A 52 8.27 -1.07 -8.23
C LEU A 52 8.70 -1.24 -9.69
N ARG A 53 8.39 -0.27 -10.53
CA ARG A 53 8.80 -0.30 -11.94
C ARG A 53 10.32 -0.18 -12.09
N GLN A 54 10.98 0.49 -11.16
CA GLN A 54 12.40 0.81 -11.23
C GLN A 54 13.29 -0.14 -10.45
N THR A 55 12.73 -0.95 -9.55
CA THR A 55 13.51 -1.82 -8.69
C THR A 55 13.68 -3.22 -9.26
N ASP A 56 14.83 -3.85 -8.97
CA ASP A 56 15.10 -5.25 -9.29
C ASP A 56 14.88 -6.17 -8.10
N GLU A 57 14.41 -5.62 -6.98
CA GLU A 57 14.19 -6.40 -5.76
C GLU A 57 13.14 -7.48 -5.98
N THR A 58 13.37 -8.69 -5.45
CA THR A 58 12.45 -9.82 -5.55
C THR A 58 11.91 -10.27 -4.19
N ASP A 59 12.49 -9.82 -3.10
CA ASP A 59 11.99 -10.14 -1.75
C ASP A 59 10.71 -9.36 -1.47
N LEU A 60 9.59 -10.05 -1.30
CA LEU A 60 8.30 -9.41 -1.09
C LEU A 60 8.28 -8.55 0.17
N GLY A 61 8.94 -9.00 1.24
CA GLY A 61 9.02 -8.22 2.47
C GLY A 61 9.71 -6.89 2.25
N LYS A 62 10.82 -6.91 1.53
CA LYS A 62 11.56 -5.67 1.22
C LYS A 62 10.75 -4.76 0.31
N LEU A 63 10.03 -5.32 -0.65
CA LEU A 63 9.18 -4.54 -1.55
C LEU A 63 8.06 -3.84 -0.78
N PHE A 64 7.40 -4.53 0.15
CA PHE A 64 6.35 -3.92 0.96
C PHE A 64 6.92 -2.90 1.95
N MET A 65 8.08 -3.16 2.54
CA MET A 65 8.71 -2.21 3.47
C MET A 65 9.08 -0.92 2.75
N LYS A 66 9.77 -1.03 1.63
CA LYS A 66 10.15 0.15 0.84
C LYS A 66 8.93 0.83 0.25
N GLY A 67 7.93 0.05 -0.18
CA GLY A 67 6.67 0.58 -0.66
C GLY A 67 5.96 1.41 0.40
N ALA A 68 5.98 0.95 1.65
CA ALA A 68 5.39 1.68 2.76
C ALA A 68 6.08 3.04 2.96
N LEU A 69 7.41 3.07 2.91
CA LEU A 69 8.16 4.32 3.06
C LEU A 69 7.86 5.28 1.91
N VAL A 70 7.83 4.76 0.69
CA VAL A 70 7.53 5.56 -0.51
C VAL A 70 6.12 6.14 -0.44
N PHE A 71 5.14 5.32 -0.03
CA PHE A 71 3.76 5.76 0.11
C PHE A 71 3.63 6.88 1.14
N ASN A 72 4.23 6.69 2.31
CA ASN A 72 4.14 7.66 3.40
C ASN A 72 4.80 8.98 3.03
N GLU A 73 5.91 8.94 2.30
CA GLU A 73 6.61 10.14 1.86
C GLU A 73 5.81 10.90 0.79
N ALA A 74 5.18 10.16 -0.12
CA ALA A 74 4.40 10.76 -1.21
C ALA A 74 3.04 11.30 -0.72
N ALA A 75 2.44 10.65 0.27
CA ALA A 75 1.12 11.00 0.78
C ALA A 75 1.18 11.23 2.30
N PRO A 76 1.81 12.33 2.76
CA PRO A 76 1.99 12.60 4.18
C PRO A 76 0.68 13.10 4.83
N SER A 77 -0.23 12.17 5.07
CA SER A 77 -1.54 12.43 5.67
C SER A 77 -1.84 11.32 6.68
N SER A 78 -2.88 11.51 7.49
CA SER A 78 -3.31 10.48 8.44
C SER A 78 -3.60 9.16 7.72
N LEU A 79 -4.31 9.23 6.59
CA LEU A 79 -4.66 8.06 5.81
C LEU A 79 -3.43 7.43 5.16
N GLY A 80 -2.51 8.24 4.65
CA GLY A 80 -1.25 7.76 4.09
C GLY A 80 -0.42 7.03 5.13
N THR A 81 -0.36 7.56 6.35
CA THR A 81 0.36 6.95 7.46
C THR A 81 -0.26 5.60 7.84
N ILE A 82 -1.59 5.52 7.91
CA ILE A 82 -2.29 4.28 8.24
C ILE A 82 -2.01 3.22 7.15
N THR A 83 -2.08 3.60 5.89
CA THR A 83 -1.80 2.70 4.77
C THR A 83 -0.36 2.19 4.82
N ALA A 84 0.59 3.07 5.11
CA ALA A 84 1.99 2.70 5.24
C ALA A 84 2.21 1.71 6.39
N PHE A 85 1.57 1.92 7.54
CA PHE A 85 1.66 0.97 8.65
C PHE A 85 1.10 -0.41 8.28
N GLY A 86 0.02 -0.45 7.48
CA GLY A 86 -0.52 -1.70 6.96
C GLY A 86 0.49 -2.44 6.09
N MET A 87 1.14 -1.72 5.20
CA MET A 87 2.19 -2.29 4.33
C MET A 87 3.39 -2.78 5.13
N MET A 88 3.79 -2.06 6.18
CA MET A 88 4.89 -2.49 7.06
C MET A 88 4.55 -3.78 7.79
N GLY A 89 3.30 -3.93 8.22
CA GLY A 89 2.83 -5.17 8.83
C GLY A 89 2.90 -6.35 7.87
N MET A 90 2.50 -6.13 6.62
CA MET A 90 2.62 -7.15 5.57
C MET A 90 4.08 -7.52 5.31
N ALA A 91 4.97 -6.53 5.34
CA ALA A 91 6.39 -6.75 5.12
C ALA A 91 6.99 -7.73 6.13
N LYS A 92 6.55 -7.66 7.37
CA LYS A 92 7.05 -8.55 8.44
C LYS A 92 6.73 -10.02 8.15
N THR A 93 5.53 -10.30 7.65
CA THR A 93 5.12 -11.66 7.32
C THR A 93 5.81 -12.19 6.07
N LEU A 94 6.08 -11.31 5.12
CA LEU A 94 6.63 -11.70 3.82
C LEU A 94 8.15 -11.56 3.72
N LYS A 95 8.80 -11.21 4.82
CA LYS A 95 10.25 -11.02 4.85
C LYS A 95 10.99 -12.27 4.40
N GLY A 96 11.89 -12.12 3.45
CA GLY A 96 12.69 -13.22 2.91
C GLY A 96 11.99 -14.06 1.86
N LYS A 97 10.74 -13.76 1.52
CA LYS A 97 9.96 -14.53 0.55
C LYS A 97 9.97 -13.87 -0.82
N GLN A 98 10.22 -14.66 -1.86
CA GLN A 98 10.15 -14.19 -3.25
C GLN A 98 8.80 -14.50 -3.88
N GLU A 99 8.03 -15.40 -3.29
CA GLU A 99 6.69 -15.75 -3.74
C GLU A 99 5.79 -15.91 -2.51
N GLY A 100 4.52 -15.59 -2.68
CA GLY A 100 3.53 -15.77 -1.64
C GLY A 100 2.33 -16.54 -2.17
N SER A 101 1.87 -17.55 -1.41
CA SER A 101 0.63 -18.23 -1.72
C SER A 101 -0.55 -17.36 -1.27
N LEU A 102 -1.75 -17.71 -1.70
CA LEU A 102 -2.95 -17.00 -1.29
C LEU A 102 -3.10 -17.00 0.25
N SER A 103 -2.79 -18.14 0.88
CA SER A 103 -2.83 -18.28 2.33
C SER A 103 -1.84 -17.33 3.02
N GLU A 104 -0.61 -17.26 2.52
CA GLU A 104 0.43 -16.37 3.06
C GLU A 104 0.06 -14.89 2.89
N LEU A 105 -0.53 -14.54 1.75
CA LEU A 105 -0.98 -13.18 1.50
C LEU A 105 -2.12 -12.79 2.44
N ALA A 106 -3.06 -13.71 2.67
CA ALA A 106 -4.16 -13.46 3.61
C ALA A 106 -3.62 -13.25 5.03
N GLU A 107 -2.65 -14.05 5.46
CA GLU A 107 -2.00 -13.89 6.75
C GLU A 107 -1.26 -12.56 6.83
N ALA A 108 -0.55 -12.18 5.77
CA ALA A 108 0.16 -10.90 5.72
C ALA A 108 -0.80 -9.72 5.84
N MET A 109 -1.95 -9.78 5.16
CA MET A 109 -2.96 -8.75 5.25
C MET A 109 -3.54 -8.65 6.66
N ALA A 110 -3.80 -9.79 7.31
CA ALA A 110 -4.28 -9.81 8.69
C ALA A 110 -3.26 -9.18 9.65
N THR A 111 -1.98 -9.49 9.47
CA THR A 111 -0.89 -8.90 10.25
C THR A 111 -0.83 -7.38 10.01
N GLY A 112 -0.97 -6.95 8.78
CA GLY A 112 -0.99 -5.53 8.42
C GLY A 112 -2.13 -4.79 9.09
N ILE A 113 -3.33 -5.37 9.10
CA ILE A 113 -4.49 -4.78 9.75
C ILE A 113 -4.26 -4.68 11.26
N ALA A 114 -3.74 -5.72 11.88
CA ALA A 114 -3.44 -5.72 13.31
C ALA A 114 -2.40 -4.66 13.67
N GLN A 115 -1.38 -4.49 12.85
CA GLN A 115 -0.35 -3.49 13.05
C GLN A 115 -0.94 -2.08 12.96
N ARG A 116 -1.81 -1.84 11.99
CA ARG A 116 -2.51 -0.57 11.83
C ARG A 116 -3.38 -0.27 13.05
N ASP A 117 -4.15 -1.24 13.50
CA ASP A 117 -5.06 -1.06 14.62
C ASP A 117 -4.31 -0.75 15.91
N ARG A 118 -3.18 -1.41 16.15
CA ARG A 118 -2.35 -1.12 17.31
C ARG A 118 -1.81 0.29 17.28
N LYS A 119 -1.42 0.79 16.11
CA LYS A 119 -0.91 2.16 15.98
C LYS A 119 -2.00 3.20 16.09
N SER A 120 -3.20 2.89 15.63
CA SER A 120 -4.31 3.85 15.67
C SER A 120 -4.95 3.98 17.05
N VAL A 121 -4.78 2.99 17.93
CA VAL A 121 -5.34 3.02 19.28
C VAL A 121 -4.50 3.87 20.23
N VAL A 122 -3.24 4.06 19.92
CA VAL A 122 -2.34 4.87 20.72
C VAL A 122 -2.48 6.33 20.32
#